data_1db6c9fe02de6d564f51f26e05282184
#
_entry.id   1db6c9fe02de6d564f51f26e05282184
#
_cell.length_a   1.000
_cell.length_b   1.000
_cell.length_c   1.000
_cell.angle_alpha   90.00
_cell.angle_beta   90.00
_cell.angle_gamma   90.00
#
_symmetry.space_group_name_H-M   'P 1'
#
loop_
_entity.id
_entity.type
_entity.pdbx_description
1 polymer ?
#
loop_
_entity_poly.entity_id
_entity_poly.type
_entity_poly.pdbx_seq_one_letter_code
_entity_poly.pdbx_strand_id
1 'polypeptide(L)'
;MLEVEAVRTFGWLSPDHDFPVGRMDPRNVRILERALQNSRIWVIRGIYPCAISRECPRPVSCIIDGRKWTLGYTSIVVVDDEGRPWVAPNLVLHYVVEHGYDPGFKFRDA
;
A
#
# COMPACT_ATOMS: atom_id res chain seq x y z
N MET A 1 -11.69 23.11 -16.85
CA MET A 1 -10.46 22.29 -16.84
C MET A 1 -10.15 21.87 -15.44
N LEU A 2 -10.03 20.60 -15.23
CA LEU A 2 -9.68 20.08 -13.92
C LEU A 2 -8.21 20.36 -13.64
N GLU A 3 -7.95 21.12 -12.60
CA GLU A 3 -6.59 21.23 -12.10
C GLU A 3 -6.17 19.86 -11.58
N VAL A 4 -5.08 19.35 -12.13
CA VAL A 4 -4.46 18.15 -11.60
C VAL A 4 -3.70 18.56 -10.35
N GLU A 5 -4.34 18.50 -9.21
CA GLU A 5 -3.63 18.64 -7.96
C GLU A 5 -2.62 17.51 -7.83
N ALA A 6 -1.46 17.83 -7.29
CA ALA A 6 -0.47 16.81 -7.01
C ALA A 6 -1.09 15.74 -6.12
N VAL A 7 -1.14 14.51 -6.62
CA VAL A 7 -1.69 13.38 -5.88
C VAL A 7 -0.80 13.07 -4.70
N ARG A 8 -1.39 12.94 -3.51
CA ARG A 8 -0.65 12.50 -2.32
C ARG A 8 -0.32 11.03 -2.46
N THR A 9 0.92 10.68 -2.20
CA THR A 9 1.39 9.29 -2.31
C THR A 9 2.08 8.83 -1.03
N PHE A 10 2.07 7.53 -0.80
CA PHE A 10 2.79 6.90 0.30
C PHE A 10 3.13 5.45 -0.07
N GLY A 11 4.01 4.82 0.71
CA GLY A 11 4.30 3.39 0.53
C GLY A 11 5.28 3.07 -0.59
N TRP A 12 5.87 4.07 -1.23
CA TRP A 12 6.95 3.89 -2.21
C TRP A 12 8.28 3.88 -1.46
N LEU A 13 8.69 2.70 -0.99
CA LEU A 13 9.87 2.56 -0.15
C LEU A 13 11.11 2.28 -0.98
N SER A 14 12.27 2.65 -0.41
CA SER A 14 13.57 2.43 -1.02
C SER A 14 14.52 1.85 0.03
N PRO A 15 15.40 0.90 -0.34
CA PRO A 15 16.38 0.37 0.59
C PRO A 15 17.44 1.41 1.00
N ASP A 16 17.57 2.49 0.23
CA ASP A 16 18.56 3.54 0.48
C ASP A 16 18.07 4.62 1.44
N HIS A 17 16.81 4.59 1.83
CA HIS A 17 16.20 5.58 2.70
C HIS A 17 15.48 4.92 3.85
N ASP A 18 15.64 5.50 5.03
CA ASP A 18 14.86 5.08 6.19
C ASP A 18 13.39 5.40 5.97
N PHE A 19 12.53 4.59 6.56
CA PHE A 19 11.09 4.81 6.54
C PHE A 19 10.54 4.69 7.95
N PRO A 20 9.41 5.38 8.26
CA PRO A 20 8.80 5.27 9.57
C PRO A 20 8.39 3.84 9.86
N VAL A 21 8.73 3.36 11.04
CA VAL A 21 8.35 2.03 11.51
C VAL A 21 7.47 2.17 12.73
N GLY A 22 6.54 1.24 12.88
CA GLY A 22 5.64 1.22 14.01
C GLY A 22 4.65 0.08 13.84
N ARG A 23 3.73 0.00 14.78
CA ARG A 23 2.67 -1.00 14.72
C ARG A 23 1.39 -0.33 14.23
N MET A 24 0.99 -0.66 13.01
CA MET A 24 -0.25 -0.12 12.46
C MET A 24 -1.45 -0.72 13.18
N ASP A 25 -2.45 0.12 13.47
CA ASP A 25 -3.73 -0.33 14.00
C ASP A 25 -4.35 -1.40 13.07
N PRO A 26 -4.82 -2.54 13.60
CA PRO A 26 -5.46 -3.56 12.78
C PRO A 26 -6.61 -3.03 11.91
N ARG A 27 -7.31 -2.01 12.36
CA ARG A 27 -8.34 -1.35 11.56
C ARG A 27 -7.77 -0.73 10.29
N ASN A 28 -6.60 -0.09 10.38
CA ASN A 28 -5.94 0.49 9.21
C ASN A 28 -5.46 -0.61 8.25
N VAL A 29 -4.96 -1.72 8.79
CA VAL A 29 -4.58 -2.86 7.95
C VAL A 29 -5.79 -3.38 7.17
N ARG A 30 -6.94 -3.49 7.83
CA ARG A 30 -8.16 -3.95 7.18
C ARG A 30 -8.62 -2.99 6.08
N ILE A 31 -8.46 -1.68 6.29
CA ILE A 31 -8.76 -0.67 5.25
C ILE A 31 -7.87 -0.85 4.04
N LEU A 32 -6.56 -1.10 4.25
CA LEU A 32 -5.64 -1.39 3.15
C LEU A 32 -6.04 -2.65 2.39
N GLU A 33 -6.42 -3.70 3.09
CA GLU A 33 -6.88 -4.94 2.47
C GLU A 33 -8.11 -4.71 1.58
N ARG A 34 -9.08 -3.95 2.08
CA ARG A 34 -10.28 -3.61 1.31
C ARG A 34 -9.96 -2.75 0.10
N ALA A 35 -9.06 -1.77 0.26
CA ALA A 35 -8.62 -0.94 -0.85
C ALA A 35 -7.94 -1.78 -1.93
N LEU A 36 -7.12 -2.75 -1.53
CA LEU A 36 -6.47 -3.65 -2.47
C LEU A 36 -7.49 -4.48 -3.26
N GLN A 37 -8.55 -4.92 -2.61
CA GLN A 37 -9.60 -5.71 -3.25
C GLN A 37 -10.46 -4.89 -4.20
N ASN A 38 -10.65 -3.60 -3.92
CA ASN A 38 -11.67 -2.78 -4.59
C ASN A 38 -11.14 -1.64 -5.46
N SER A 39 -9.91 -1.16 -5.20
CA SER A 39 -9.36 0.02 -5.88
C SER A 39 -8.15 -0.35 -6.72
N ARG A 40 -8.31 -0.36 -8.03
CA ARG A 40 -7.22 -0.57 -8.99
C ARG A 40 -7.23 0.61 -9.95
N ILE A 41 -6.36 1.57 -9.72
CA ILE A 41 -6.36 2.78 -10.55
C ILE A 41 -5.26 2.80 -11.60
N TRP A 42 -4.10 2.21 -11.30
CA TRP A 42 -3.01 2.15 -12.28
C TRP A 42 -2.41 0.75 -12.29
N VAL A 43 -2.60 0.07 -13.42
CA VAL A 43 -1.95 -1.22 -13.64
C VAL A 43 -0.58 -0.94 -14.24
N ILE A 44 0.45 -1.49 -13.60
CA ILE A 44 1.84 -1.34 -14.01
C ILE A 44 2.20 -2.55 -14.87
N ARG A 45 2.99 -2.33 -15.92
CA ARG A 45 3.53 -3.44 -16.70
C ARG A 45 4.54 -4.21 -15.87
N GLY A 46 4.33 -5.50 -15.72
CA GLY A 46 5.18 -6.36 -14.91
C GLY A 46 4.81 -6.28 -13.43
N ILE A 47 5.61 -6.95 -12.62
CA ILE A 47 5.38 -7.08 -11.19
C ILE A 47 6.63 -6.60 -10.48
N TYR A 48 6.48 -5.60 -9.61
CA TYR A 48 7.59 -5.08 -8.81
C TYR A 48 7.83 -5.97 -7.60
N PRO A 49 9.09 -6.32 -7.31
CA PRO A 49 9.42 -7.05 -6.09
C PRO A 49 9.43 -6.13 -4.87
N CYS A 50 9.54 -6.73 -3.68
CA CYS A 50 9.79 -5.98 -2.46
C CYS A 50 11.08 -5.18 -2.58
N ALA A 51 11.02 -3.86 -2.35
CA ALA A 51 12.18 -3.00 -2.45
C ALA A 51 13.11 -3.11 -1.25
N ILE A 52 12.64 -3.66 -0.12
CA ILE A 52 13.36 -3.63 1.15
C ILE A 52 14.21 -4.88 1.34
N SER A 53 13.71 -6.05 0.95
CA SER A 53 14.41 -7.30 1.20
C SER A 53 14.43 -8.20 -0.03
N ARG A 54 15.62 -8.69 -0.38
CA ARG A 54 15.78 -9.67 -1.46
C ARG A 54 15.30 -11.06 -1.07
N GLU A 55 15.11 -11.30 0.23
CA GLU A 55 14.64 -12.59 0.75
C GLU A 55 13.14 -12.77 0.59
N CYS A 56 12.41 -11.69 0.33
CA CYS A 56 10.99 -11.80 0.08
C CYS A 56 10.70 -12.54 -1.21
N PRO A 57 9.62 -13.34 -1.23
CA PRO A 57 9.23 -14.06 -2.45
C PRO A 57 9.02 -13.11 -3.63
N ARG A 58 9.25 -13.61 -4.83
CA ARG A 58 9.03 -12.88 -6.07
C ARG A 58 8.11 -13.72 -6.97
N PRO A 59 6.88 -13.26 -7.25
CA PRO A 59 6.24 -12.04 -6.75
C PRO A 59 5.87 -12.12 -5.26
N VAL A 60 5.72 -10.96 -4.65
CA VAL A 60 5.15 -10.88 -3.30
C VAL A 60 3.66 -11.18 -3.39
N SER A 61 3.16 -11.96 -2.45
CA SER A 61 1.74 -12.27 -2.37
C SER A 61 1.26 -12.23 -0.93
N CYS A 62 -0.05 -12.15 -0.75
CA CYS A 62 -0.69 -12.21 0.55
C CYS A 62 -2.02 -12.95 0.44
N ILE A 63 -2.57 -13.32 1.59
CA ILE A 63 -3.88 -13.95 1.65
C ILE A 63 -4.81 -13.03 2.40
N ILE A 64 -5.94 -12.68 1.77
CA ILE A 64 -6.98 -11.85 2.36
C ILE A 64 -8.29 -12.63 2.24
N ASP A 65 -8.91 -12.88 3.39
CA ASP A 65 -10.19 -13.60 3.46
C ASP A 65 -10.14 -14.95 2.72
N GLY A 66 -9.01 -15.66 2.87
CA GLY A 66 -8.81 -16.97 2.26
C GLY A 66 -8.44 -16.97 0.78
N ARG A 67 -8.30 -15.81 0.17
CA ARG A 67 -7.93 -15.68 -1.24
C ARG A 67 -6.52 -15.11 -1.39
N LYS A 68 -5.75 -15.71 -2.30
CA LYS A 68 -4.39 -15.25 -2.60
C LYS A 68 -4.42 -14.05 -3.55
N TRP A 69 -3.64 -13.03 -3.21
CA TRP A 69 -3.47 -11.82 -4.02
C TRP A 69 -1.99 -11.63 -4.33
N THR A 70 -1.68 -11.38 -5.60
CA THR A 70 -0.32 -10.99 -6.01
C THR A 70 -0.19 -9.48 -5.85
N LEU A 71 0.93 -9.05 -5.28
CA LEU A 71 1.21 -7.63 -5.04
C LEU A 71 2.28 -7.11 -5.99
N GLY A 72 2.35 -5.78 -6.14
CA GLY A 72 3.39 -5.13 -6.93
C GLY A 72 3.00 -4.83 -8.36
N TYR A 73 1.72 -4.90 -8.73
CA TYR A 73 1.29 -4.70 -10.10
C TYR A 73 0.30 -3.55 -10.29
N THR A 74 -0.20 -2.95 -9.22
CA THR A 74 -1.18 -1.86 -9.29
C THR A 74 -1.08 -0.94 -8.09
N SER A 75 -1.77 0.18 -8.18
CA SER A 75 -1.90 1.13 -7.08
C SER A 75 -3.28 1.03 -6.45
N ILE A 76 -3.36 1.46 -5.20
CA ILE A 76 -4.60 1.52 -4.44
C ILE A 76 -4.84 2.93 -3.94
N VAL A 77 -6.08 3.24 -3.62
CA VAL A 77 -6.45 4.52 -3.03
C VAL A 77 -7.01 4.30 -1.64
N VAL A 78 -6.53 5.07 -0.68
CA VAL A 78 -7.12 5.17 0.66
C VAL A 78 -7.41 6.63 0.96
N VAL A 79 -8.33 6.86 1.88
CA VAL A 79 -8.74 8.20 2.29
C VAL A 79 -8.32 8.42 3.74
N ASP A 80 -7.75 9.58 4.03
CA ASP A 80 -7.35 9.92 5.41
C ASP A 80 -8.55 10.43 6.22
N ASP A 81 -8.30 10.74 7.51
CA ASP A 81 -9.35 11.21 8.43
C ASP A 81 -9.97 12.55 7.99
N GLU A 82 -9.27 13.30 7.16
CA GLU A 82 -9.76 14.58 6.66
C GLU A 82 -10.47 14.46 5.30
N GLY A 83 -10.61 13.24 4.80
CA GLY A 83 -11.28 12.99 3.53
C GLY A 83 -10.39 13.17 2.31
N ARG A 84 -9.08 13.27 2.48
CA ARG A 84 -8.15 13.43 1.36
C ARG A 84 -7.71 12.08 0.81
N PRO A 85 -7.71 11.89 -0.52
CA PRO A 85 -7.26 10.64 -1.11
C PRO A 85 -5.74 10.56 -1.15
N TRP A 86 -5.24 9.35 -0.95
CA TRP A 86 -3.82 9.01 -1.03
C TRP A 86 -3.66 7.78 -1.92
N VAL A 87 -2.61 7.78 -2.73
CA VAL A 87 -2.27 6.66 -3.63
C VAL A 87 -1.06 5.94 -3.09
N ALA A 88 -1.11 4.62 -3.11
CA ALA A 88 0.00 3.77 -2.70
C ALA A 88 0.14 2.59 -3.65
N PRO A 89 1.34 2.00 -3.76
CA PRO A 89 1.46 0.73 -4.44
C PRO A 89 0.75 -0.35 -3.61
N ASN A 90 0.19 -1.36 -4.24
CA ASN A 90 -0.44 -2.42 -3.45
C ASN A 90 0.57 -3.24 -2.65
N LEU A 91 1.88 -3.12 -2.95
CA LEU A 91 2.95 -3.63 -2.10
C LEU A 91 2.93 -3.03 -0.69
N VAL A 92 2.26 -1.90 -0.48
CA VAL A 92 2.21 -1.25 0.82
C VAL A 92 1.67 -2.19 1.90
N LEU A 93 0.74 -3.06 1.57
CA LEU A 93 0.23 -4.04 2.53
C LEU A 93 1.35 -4.95 3.03
N HIS A 94 2.21 -5.42 2.11
CA HIS A 94 3.38 -6.22 2.47
C HIS A 94 4.34 -5.44 3.38
N TYR A 95 4.62 -4.19 3.04
CA TYR A 95 5.52 -3.35 3.84
C TYR A 95 4.98 -3.13 5.25
N VAL A 96 3.69 -2.91 5.39
CA VAL A 96 3.06 -2.72 6.70
C VAL A 96 3.12 -4.00 7.52
N VAL A 97 2.74 -5.12 6.95
CA VAL A 97 2.62 -6.40 7.68
C VAL A 97 3.98 -7.02 7.95
N GLU A 98 4.87 -7.05 6.96
CA GLU A 98 6.14 -7.78 7.05
C GLU A 98 7.31 -6.91 7.48
N HIS A 99 7.29 -5.62 7.17
CA HIS A 99 8.40 -4.72 7.45
C HIS A 99 8.10 -3.63 8.47
N GLY A 100 6.89 -3.63 9.03
CA GLY A 100 6.52 -2.67 10.08
C GLY A 100 6.39 -1.23 9.60
N TYR A 101 6.18 -1.01 8.32
CA TYR A 101 6.02 0.34 7.80
C TYR A 101 4.78 1.01 8.40
N ASP A 102 4.97 2.22 8.91
CA ASP A 102 3.89 3.06 9.44
C ASP A 102 3.83 4.36 8.65
N PRO A 103 2.80 4.56 7.81
CA PRO A 103 2.68 5.81 7.04
C PRO A 103 2.42 7.05 7.88
N GLY A 104 2.08 6.90 9.16
CA GLY A 104 1.96 8.03 10.09
C GLY A 104 0.63 8.76 10.06
N PHE A 105 -0.38 8.22 9.40
CA PHE A 105 -1.71 8.82 9.41
C PHE A 105 -2.79 7.74 9.48
N LYS A 106 -3.97 8.15 9.90
CA LYS A 106 -5.12 7.25 10.02
C LYS A 106 -5.92 7.22 8.74
N PHE A 107 -6.39 6.06 8.38
CA PHE A 107 -7.26 5.87 7.24
C PHE A 107 -8.72 5.98 7.68
N ARG A 108 -9.53 6.57 6.79
CA ARG A 108 -10.97 6.61 6.98
C ARG A 108 -11.58 5.32 6.44
N ASP A 109 -12.50 4.76 7.21
CA ASP A 109 -13.32 3.66 6.73
C ASP A 109 -14.34 4.22 5.75
N ALA A 110 -14.29 3.72 4.53
CA ALA A 110 -15.18 4.19 3.46
C ALA A 110 -16.52 3.45 3.50
#